data_755963032ebaa3aa340088cccaf8e16f
#
_entry.id   755963032ebaa3aa340088cccaf8e16f
#
_cell.length_a   1.000
_cell.length_b   1.000
_cell.length_c   1.000
_cell.angle_alpha   90.00
_cell.angle_beta   90.00
_cell.angle_gamma   90.00
#
_symmetry.space_group_name_H-M   'P 1'
#
loop_
_entity.id
_entity.type
_entity.pdbx_description
1 polymer ?
#
loop_
_entity_poly.entity_id
_entity_poly.type
_entity_poly.pdbx_seq_one_letter_code
_entity_poly.pdbx_strand_id
1 'polypeptide(L)' 'MARTQLSAVVKALRKEYGLTQEDLAMKSGVGLCFVRNLEQGKPSLRMDKVNQLLDLFNYELTATKKV' A
#
# COMPACT_ATOMS: atom_id res chain seq x y z
N MET A 1 7.57 -11.06 -12.55
CA MET A 1 6.86 -9.78 -12.69
C MET A 1 7.44 -8.73 -11.75
N ALA A 2 7.71 -7.56 -12.26
CA ALA A 2 8.28 -6.48 -11.46
C ALA A 2 7.24 -5.92 -10.49
N ARG A 3 7.63 -5.74 -9.23
CA ARG A 3 6.79 -5.06 -8.26
C ARG A 3 7.03 -3.56 -8.35
N THR A 4 6.01 -2.80 -8.05
CA THR A 4 6.15 -1.36 -8.04
C THR A 4 6.89 -0.93 -6.77
N GLN A 5 7.46 0.27 -6.80
CA GLN A 5 8.07 0.84 -5.62
C GLN A 5 7.04 0.99 -4.49
N LEU A 6 5.82 1.36 -4.84
CA LEU A 6 4.73 1.49 -3.88
C LEU A 6 4.46 0.17 -3.17
N SER A 7 4.42 -0.94 -3.91
CA SER A 7 4.16 -2.25 -3.31
C SER A 7 5.25 -2.63 -2.32
N ALA A 8 6.49 -2.33 -2.64
CA ALA A 8 7.62 -2.62 -1.77
C ALA A 8 7.56 -1.78 -0.48
N VAL A 9 7.23 -0.50 -0.61
CA VAL A 9 7.12 0.40 0.54
C VAL A 9 6.01 -0.05 1.48
N VAL A 10 4.83 -0.36 0.94
CA VAL A 10 3.70 -0.79 1.77
C VAL A 10 4.00 -2.09 2.48
N LYS A 11 4.59 -3.04 1.77
CA LYS A 11 4.94 -4.33 2.38
C LYS A 11 5.96 -4.15 3.49
N ALA A 12 6.96 -3.29 3.29
CA ALA A 12 7.98 -3.02 4.29
C ALA A 12 7.38 -2.36 5.52
N LEU A 13 6.51 -1.35 5.33
CA LEU A 13 5.83 -0.67 6.44
C LEU A 13 4.96 -1.65 7.22
N ARG A 14 4.21 -2.50 6.51
CA ARG A 14 3.35 -3.47 7.16
C ARG A 14 4.16 -4.39 8.07
N LYS A 15 5.27 -4.90 7.56
CA LYS A 15 6.13 -5.80 8.33
C LYS A 15 6.81 -5.10 9.49
N GLU A 16 7.22 -3.88 9.28
CA GLU A 16 7.86 -3.08 10.33
C GLU A 16 6.92 -2.87 11.51
N TYR A 17 5.63 -2.70 11.24
CA TYR A 17 4.61 -2.50 12.27
C TYR A 17 4.04 -3.82 12.79
N GLY A 18 4.55 -4.97 12.31
CA GLY A 18 4.10 -6.28 12.76
C GLY A 18 2.69 -6.63 12.37
N LEU A 19 2.21 -6.13 11.23
CA LEU A 19 0.84 -6.34 10.79
C LEU A 19 0.76 -7.44 9.73
N THR A 20 -0.33 -8.22 9.78
CA THR A 20 -0.68 -9.10 8.67
C THR A 20 -1.42 -8.29 7.61
N GLN A 21 -1.65 -8.88 6.44
CA GLN A 21 -2.44 -8.22 5.40
C GLN A 21 -3.86 -7.94 5.90
N GLU A 22 -4.43 -8.89 6.65
CA GLU A 22 -5.76 -8.71 7.24
C GLU A 22 -5.78 -7.57 8.25
N ASP A 23 -4.74 -7.48 9.08
CA ASP A 23 -4.63 -6.39 10.05
C ASP A 23 -4.59 -5.04 9.34
N LEU A 24 -3.78 -4.94 8.29
CA LEU A 24 -3.66 -3.71 7.52
C LEU A 24 -4.98 -3.34 6.87
N ALA A 25 -5.67 -4.32 6.29
CA ALA A 25 -6.96 -4.07 5.67
C ALA A 25 -7.97 -3.53 6.68
N MET A 26 -8.02 -4.15 7.86
CA MET A 26 -8.94 -3.74 8.92
C MET A 26 -8.63 -2.35 9.44
N LYS A 27 -7.36 -2.09 9.73
CA LYS A 27 -6.96 -0.80 10.31
C LYS A 27 -7.10 0.36 9.33
N SER A 28 -6.83 0.11 8.05
CA SER A 28 -6.92 1.16 7.02
C SER A 28 -8.33 1.31 6.44
N GLY A 29 -9.13 0.24 6.53
CA GLY A 29 -10.48 0.25 5.98
C GLY A 29 -10.58 0.02 4.49
N VAL A 30 -9.49 -0.34 3.81
CA VAL A 30 -9.49 -0.49 2.35
C VAL A 30 -9.87 -1.88 1.85
N GLY A 31 -9.93 -2.86 2.74
CA GLY A 31 -10.28 -4.22 2.37
C GLY A 31 -9.07 -5.08 2.02
N LEU A 32 -9.22 -6.39 2.23
CA LEU A 32 -8.13 -7.34 2.07
C LEU A 32 -7.71 -7.52 0.61
N CYS A 33 -8.68 -7.58 -0.30
CA CYS A 33 -8.37 -7.72 -1.72
C CYS A 33 -7.53 -6.55 -2.21
N PHE A 34 -7.85 -5.34 -1.75
CA PHE A 34 -7.10 -4.16 -2.13
C PHE A 34 -5.65 -4.24 -1.65
N VAL A 35 -5.45 -4.64 -0.38
CA VAL A 35 -4.11 -4.79 0.19
C VAL A 35 -3.30 -5.80 -0.62
N ARG A 36 -3.90 -6.94 -0.94
CA ARG A 36 -3.22 -7.98 -1.71
C ARG A 36 -2.83 -7.49 -3.10
N ASN A 37 -3.76 -6.84 -3.79
CA ASN A 37 -3.48 -6.30 -5.12
C ASN A 37 -2.37 -5.27 -5.09
N LEU A 38 -2.37 -4.40 -4.10
CA LEU A 38 -1.37 -3.37 -3.96
C LEU A 38 0.01 -3.99 -3.72
N GLU A 39 0.11 -4.95 -2.81
CA GLU A 39 1.40 -5.58 -2.48
C GLU A 39 1.92 -6.45 -3.62
N GLN A 40 1.05 -6.94 -4.50
CA GLN A 40 1.46 -7.68 -5.67
C GLN A 40 1.93 -6.78 -6.81
N GLY A 41 1.77 -5.47 -6.65
CA GLY A 41 2.21 -4.52 -7.66
C GLY A 41 1.22 -4.32 -8.79
N LYS A 42 -0.07 -4.53 -8.55
CA LYS A 42 -1.08 -4.30 -9.57
C LYS A 42 -1.00 -2.86 -10.07
N PRO A 43 -0.92 -2.64 -11.40
CA PRO A 43 -0.69 -1.30 -11.93
C PRO A 43 -1.90 -0.37 -11.86
N SER A 44 -3.10 -0.91 -11.79
CA SER A 44 -4.32 -0.10 -11.80
C SER A 44 -5.00 -0.17 -10.43
N LEU A 45 -4.80 0.87 -9.62
CA LEU A 45 -5.35 0.95 -8.27
C LEU A 45 -6.00 2.31 -8.08
N ARG A 46 -7.02 2.35 -7.22
CA ARG A 46 -7.67 3.61 -6.88
C ARG A 46 -6.73 4.42 -5.99
N MET A 47 -6.43 5.63 -6.43
CA MET A 47 -5.50 6.51 -5.74
C MET A 47 -6.03 6.92 -4.36
N ASP A 48 -7.34 7.15 -4.24
CA ASP A 48 -7.95 7.53 -2.99
C ASP A 48 -7.80 6.44 -1.92
N LYS A 49 -7.92 5.17 -2.33
CA LYS A 49 -7.75 4.06 -1.41
C LYS A 49 -6.28 3.83 -1.06
N VAL A 50 -5.37 4.07 -2.01
CA VAL A 50 -3.94 4.00 -1.72
C VAL A 50 -3.58 5.03 -0.67
N ASN A 51 -4.06 6.26 -0.83
CA ASN A 51 -3.80 7.31 0.16
C ASN A 51 -4.42 6.99 1.51
N GLN A 52 -5.61 6.38 1.52
CA GLN A 52 -6.26 5.97 2.77
C GLN A 52 -5.40 4.95 3.52
N LEU A 53 -4.82 4.00 2.81
CA LEU A 53 -3.94 3.00 3.41
C LEU A 53 -2.65 3.64 3.91
N LEU A 54 -2.02 4.48 3.09
CA LEU A 54 -0.77 5.14 3.44
C LEU A 54 -0.94 6.08 4.63
N ASP A 55 -2.12 6.69 4.77
CA ASP A 55 -2.41 7.59 5.86
C ASP A 55 -2.26 6.92 7.23
N LEU A 56 -2.51 5.61 7.29
CA LEU A 56 -2.31 4.85 8.52
C LEU A 56 -0.87 4.95 9.02
N PHE A 57 0.08 5.06 8.09
CA PHE A 57 1.51 5.15 8.40
C PHE A 57 2.03 6.58 8.31
N ASN A 58 1.13 7.54 8.14
CA ASN A 58 1.49 8.94 7.98
C ASN A 58 2.31 9.20 6.71
N TYR A 59 1.99 8.47 5.66
CA TYR A 59 2.57 8.62 4.33
C TYR A 59 1.52 9.12 3.34
N GLU A 60 1.96 9.64 2.21
CA GLU A 60 1.06 10.04 1.15
C GLU A 60 1.71 9.81 -0.21
N LEU A 61 0.87 9.67 -1.24
CA LEU A 61 1.36 9.60 -2.60
C LEU A 61 1.81 10.98 -3.04
N THR A 62 2.93 11.02 -3.75
CA THR A 62 3.44 12.25 -4.31
C THR A 62 4.11 11.96 -5.64
N ALA A 63 4.11 12.96 -6.52
CA ALA A 63 4.77 12.83 -7.80
C ALA A 63 6.26 13.04 -7.61
N THR A 64 7.05 12.17 -8.26
CA THR A 64 8.49 12.26 -8.19
C THR A 64 9.04 12.29 -9.62
N LYS A 65 9.96 13.20 -9.86
CA LYS A 65 10.57 13.31 -11.17
C LYS A 65 11.35 12.04 -11.49
N LYS A 66 11.08 11.50 -12.65
CA LYS A 66 11.80 10.32 -13.11
C LYS A 66 13.11 10.75 -13.75
N VAL A 67 14.17 10.08 -13.37
CA VAL A 67 15.51 10.41 -13.85
C VAL A 67 15.92 9.46 -14.95
#